data_abd6b785f0fe608caf658205154daa7b
#
_entry.id   abd6b785f0fe608caf658205154daa7b
#
_cell.length_a   1.000
_cell.length_b   1.000
_cell.length_c   1.000
_cell.angle_alpha   90.00
_cell.angle_beta   90.00
_cell.angle_gamma   90.00
#
_symmetry.space_group_name_H-M   'P 1'
#
loop_
_entity.id
_entity.type
_entity.pdbx_description
1 polymer ?
#
loop_
_entity_poly.entity_id
_entity_poly.type
_entity_poly.pdbx_seq_one_letter_code
_entity_poly.pdbx_strand_id
1 'polypeptide(L)'
;MQSLNFCKNIDLLSIDRDMPPFFLKLELDVDSCSYLQKRFDFIEVSNVILSANIKKISKDCWELKGNLVAQITQKCVGTCKPVKEKLEINLEERYVLQTDCASMIAEIDIGLPNVEVLETNILDINEFIAQIIGVEAESFPKLHSTSETHFFESNEKKENPFAKLASLKK
;
A
#
# COMPACT_ATOMS: atom_id res chain seq x y z
N MET A 1 -19.24 25.33 3.53
CA MET A 1 -18.04 24.53 3.27
C MET A 1 -17.29 24.46 4.58
N GLN A 2 -17.50 23.41 5.36
CA GLN A 2 -16.75 23.18 6.60
C GLN A 2 -15.40 22.58 6.20
N SER A 3 -14.31 23.26 6.49
CA SER A 3 -12.95 22.74 6.45
C SER A 3 -12.87 21.61 7.47
N LEU A 4 -12.91 20.38 7.00
CA LEU A 4 -12.75 19.18 7.80
C LEU A 4 -11.29 19.14 8.27
N ASN A 5 -11.08 19.58 9.50
CA ASN A 5 -9.86 19.35 10.26
C ASN A 5 -9.58 17.85 10.31
N PHE A 6 -8.38 17.48 9.89
CA PHE A 6 -7.59 16.30 10.17
C PHE A 6 -8.27 15.24 11.09
N CYS A 7 -9.12 14.42 10.50
CA CYS A 7 -9.56 13.21 11.17
C CYS A 7 -8.55 12.10 10.83
N LYS A 8 -7.50 11.96 11.65
CA LYS A 8 -6.51 10.87 11.50
C LYS A 8 -7.16 9.49 11.72
N ASN A 9 -8.19 9.43 12.53
CA ASN A 9 -8.88 8.22 12.95
C ASN A 9 -10.37 8.35 12.68
N ILE A 10 -10.94 7.34 12.05
CA ILE A 10 -12.37 7.25 11.76
C ILE A 10 -12.97 6.16 12.64
N ASP A 11 -13.98 6.53 13.43
CA ASP A 11 -14.79 5.57 14.15
C ASP A 11 -15.86 4.98 13.20
N LEU A 12 -15.65 3.74 12.78
CA LEU A 12 -16.53 3.04 11.84
C LEU A 12 -17.94 2.81 12.42
N LEU A 13 -18.08 2.68 13.75
CA LEU A 13 -19.37 2.52 14.39
C LEU A 13 -20.24 3.79 14.30
N SER A 14 -19.63 4.95 14.08
CA SER A 14 -20.36 6.21 13.86
C SER A 14 -21.04 6.27 12.47
N ILE A 15 -20.69 5.34 11.55
CA ILE A 15 -21.25 5.30 10.20
C ILE A 15 -22.36 4.25 10.15
N ASP A 16 -23.61 4.71 10.02
CA ASP A 16 -24.79 3.85 9.95
C ASP A 16 -25.18 3.51 8.51
N ARG A 17 -25.90 2.37 8.37
CA ARG A 17 -26.35 1.85 7.07
C ARG A 17 -27.35 2.77 6.38
N ASP A 18 -28.19 3.43 7.17
CA ASP A 18 -29.25 4.32 6.67
C ASP A 18 -28.75 5.75 6.40
N MET A 19 -27.48 6.03 6.72
CA MET A 19 -26.84 7.30 6.42
C MET A 19 -26.26 7.32 5.00
N PRO A 20 -26.17 8.52 4.40
CA PRO A 20 -25.39 8.67 3.15
C PRO A 20 -23.94 8.26 3.39
N PRO A 21 -23.21 7.82 2.34
CA PRO A 21 -21.80 7.47 2.47
C PRO A 21 -21.00 8.60 3.11
N PHE A 22 -20.11 8.24 4.03
CA PHE A 22 -19.21 9.19 4.67
C PHE A 22 -18.10 9.57 3.67
N PHE A 23 -18.05 10.85 3.29
CA PHE A 23 -17.04 11.37 2.36
C PHE A 23 -15.81 11.81 3.10
N LEU A 24 -14.66 11.24 2.73
CA LEU A 24 -13.35 11.62 3.20
C LEU A 24 -12.55 12.23 2.06
N LYS A 25 -12.04 13.45 2.28
CA LYS A 25 -11.02 14.05 1.45
C LYS A 25 -9.90 14.55 2.34
N LEU A 26 -8.73 13.97 2.18
CA LEU A 26 -7.56 14.23 3.00
C LEU A 26 -6.37 14.54 2.10
N GLU A 27 -5.66 15.61 2.39
CA GLU A 27 -4.34 15.91 1.85
C GLU A 27 -3.35 15.83 2.99
N LEU A 28 -2.28 15.04 2.83
CA LEU A 28 -1.28 14.87 3.87
C LEU A 28 -0.45 16.15 4.04
N ASP A 29 -0.22 16.51 5.30
CA ASP A 29 0.68 17.59 5.68
C ASP A 29 2.17 17.21 5.50
N VAL A 30 3.03 18.19 5.64
CA VAL A 30 4.49 18.04 5.49
C VAL A 30 5.05 17.04 6.51
N ASP A 31 4.52 16.99 7.72
CA ASP A 31 4.99 16.11 8.77
C ASP A 31 4.64 14.65 8.45
N SER A 32 3.41 14.40 7.98
CA SER A 32 2.98 13.08 7.54
C SER A 32 3.75 12.59 6.31
N CYS A 33 4.01 13.48 5.33
CA CYS A 33 4.87 13.15 4.20
C CYS A 33 6.31 12.83 4.64
N SER A 34 6.86 13.57 5.61
CA SER A 34 8.19 13.30 6.16
C SER A 34 8.25 11.97 6.91
N TYR A 35 7.15 11.57 7.56
CA TYR A 35 7.04 10.25 8.19
C TYR A 35 7.10 9.13 7.15
N LEU A 36 6.36 9.25 6.03
CA LEU A 36 6.39 8.29 4.92
C LEU A 36 7.79 8.19 4.28
N GLN A 37 8.46 9.33 4.08
CA GLN A 37 9.85 9.36 3.58
C GLN A 37 10.78 8.53 4.45
N LYS A 38 10.71 8.71 5.76
CA LYS A 38 11.57 7.98 6.72
C LYS A 38 11.22 6.48 6.78
N ARG A 39 9.92 6.16 6.74
CA ARG A 39 9.43 4.78 6.87
C ARG A 39 9.87 3.92 5.69
N PHE A 40 9.86 4.46 4.48
CA PHE A 40 10.13 3.72 3.23
C PHE A 40 11.47 4.07 2.56
N ASP A 41 12.31 4.89 3.20
CA ASP A 41 13.57 5.43 2.64
C ASP A 41 13.38 6.15 1.29
N PHE A 42 12.23 6.82 1.11
CA PHE A 42 11.99 7.63 -0.08
C PHE A 42 12.81 8.93 0.00
N ILE A 43 13.27 9.43 -1.16
CA ILE A 43 13.96 10.72 -1.26
C ILE A 43 12.97 11.86 -1.00
N GLU A 44 11.75 11.74 -1.54
CA GLU A 44 10.70 12.75 -1.43
C GLU A 44 9.33 12.09 -1.50
N VAL A 45 8.38 12.61 -0.73
CA VAL A 45 6.95 12.32 -0.84
C VAL A 45 6.19 13.63 -0.86
N SER A 46 5.30 13.79 -1.83
CA SER A 46 4.51 15.01 -1.99
C SER A 46 3.16 14.73 -2.66
N ASN A 47 2.25 15.70 -2.57
CA ASN A 47 0.93 15.65 -3.21
C ASN A 47 0.15 14.35 -2.90
N VAL A 48 0.15 13.93 -1.64
CA VAL A 48 -0.61 12.77 -1.20
C VAL A 48 -2.03 13.18 -0.89
N ILE A 49 -2.96 12.77 -1.75
CA ILE A 49 -4.38 13.15 -1.67
C ILE A 49 -5.22 11.87 -1.71
N LEU A 50 -5.96 11.64 -0.63
CA LEU A 50 -6.98 10.59 -0.53
C LEU A 50 -8.37 11.21 -0.74
N SER A 51 -9.15 10.62 -1.63
CA SER A 51 -10.56 10.94 -1.82
C SER A 51 -11.36 9.64 -1.79
N ALA A 52 -12.13 9.40 -0.74
CA ALA A 52 -12.80 8.14 -0.54
C ALA A 52 -14.20 8.30 0.06
N ASN A 53 -15.02 7.26 -0.10
CA ASN A 53 -16.32 7.10 0.50
C ASN A 53 -16.31 5.86 1.38
N ILE A 54 -16.84 5.97 2.58
CA ILE A 54 -17.03 4.83 3.48
C ILE A 54 -18.52 4.60 3.66
N LYS A 55 -18.95 3.36 3.46
CA LYS A 55 -20.37 2.96 3.63
C LYS A 55 -20.44 1.67 4.43
N LYS A 56 -21.37 1.62 5.38
CA LYS A 56 -21.69 0.38 6.09
C LYS A 56 -22.51 -0.54 5.19
N ILE A 57 -22.03 -1.77 4.97
CA ILE A 57 -22.70 -2.77 4.12
C ILE A 57 -23.54 -3.74 4.95
N SER A 58 -23.00 -4.17 6.10
CA SER A 58 -23.69 -5.04 7.03
C SER A 58 -23.44 -4.61 8.48
N LYS A 59 -23.87 -5.41 9.46
CA LYS A 59 -23.77 -5.06 10.89
C LYS A 59 -22.36 -4.67 11.30
N ASP A 60 -21.35 -5.44 10.88
CA ASP A 60 -19.96 -5.29 11.29
C ASP A 60 -19.01 -5.19 10.08
N CYS A 61 -19.53 -4.73 8.92
CA CYS A 61 -18.77 -4.63 7.68
C CYS A 61 -18.98 -3.27 7.00
N TRP A 62 -17.87 -2.64 6.63
CA TRP A 62 -17.82 -1.36 5.90
C TRP A 62 -17.02 -1.52 4.63
N GLU A 63 -17.42 -0.79 3.60
CA GLU A 63 -16.73 -0.70 2.32
C GLU A 63 -16.16 0.71 2.15
N LEU A 64 -14.88 0.80 1.82
CA LEU A 64 -14.19 2.02 1.45
C LEU A 64 -13.93 1.97 -0.06
N LYS A 65 -14.42 2.96 -0.79
CA LYS A 65 -14.12 3.13 -2.22
C LYS A 65 -13.62 4.53 -2.47
N GLY A 66 -12.56 4.63 -3.28
CA GLY A 66 -11.97 5.93 -3.55
C GLY A 66 -10.77 5.90 -4.46
N ASN A 67 -10.02 6.97 -4.39
CA ASN A 67 -8.78 7.15 -5.15
C ASN A 67 -7.72 7.79 -4.25
N LEU A 68 -6.50 7.26 -4.33
CA LEU A 68 -5.31 7.82 -3.71
C LEU A 68 -4.36 8.27 -4.80
N VAL A 69 -3.94 9.53 -4.73
CA VAL A 69 -2.90 10.09 -5.60
C VAL A 69 -1.71 10.44 -4.73
N ALA A 70 -0.50 10.07 -5.16
CA ALA A 70 0.72 10.44 -4.48
C ALA A 70 1.86 10.67 -5.48
N GLN A 71 2.82 11.49 -5.13
CA GLN A 71 4.09 11.64 -5.85
C GLN A 71 5.22 11.22 -4.93
N ILE A 72 5.99 10.23 -5.36
CA ILE A 72 7.14 9.74 -4.61
C ILE A 72 8.41 9.84 -5.46
N THR A 73 9.54 9.99 -4.81
CA THR A 73 10.85 9.94 -5.46
C THR A 73 11.69 8.89 -4.75
N GLN A 74 12.14 7.89 -5.49
CA GLN A 74 12.91 6.77 -4.99
C GLN A 74 14.35 6.79 -5.54
N LYS A 75 15.25 5.99 -4.95
CA LYS A 75 16.60 5.79 -5.48
C LYS A 75 16.58 4.72 -6.57
N CYS A 76 17.10 5.02 -7.75
CA CYS A 76 17.31 4.01 -8.80
C CYS A 76 18.21 2.88 -8.28
N VAL A 77 17.76 1.63 -8.42
CA VAL A 77 18.51 0.47 -7.93
C VAL A 77 19.86 0.26 -8.62
N GLY A 78 20.03 0.77 -9.85
CA GLY A 78 21.27 0.62 -10.62
C GLY A 78 22.23 1.81 -10.51
N THR A 79 21.71 3.03 -10.36
CA THR A 79 22.52 4.27 -10.46
C THR A 79 22.44 5.16 -9.22
N CYS A 80 21.59 4.82 -8.25
CA CYS A 80 21.27 5.63 -7.06
C CYS A 80 20.74 7.06 -7.37
N LYS A 81 20.45 7.36 -8.64
CA LYS A 81 19.86 8.63 -9.03
C LYS A 81 18.37 8.68 -8.67
N PRO A 82 17.79 9.86 -8.45
CA PRO A 82 16.39 9.99 -8.13
C PRO A 82 15.50 9.56 -9.30
N VAL A 83 14.48 8.76 -9.02
CA VAL A 83 13.40 8.33 -9.94
C VAL A 83 12.09 8.84 -9.38
N LYS A 84 11.40 9.67 -10.15
CA LYS A 84 10.07 10.18 -9.78
C LYS A 84 8.99 9.21 -10.26
N GLU A 85 8.06 8.95 -9.39
CA GLU A 85 6.91 8.10 -9.65
C GLU A 85 5.63 8.81 -9.23
N LYS A 86 4.60 8.71 -10.04
CA LYS A 86 3.26 9.17 -9.72
C LYS A 86 2.37 7.96 -9.51
N LEU A 87 1.81 7.85 -8.33
CA LEU A 87 0.84 6.81 -7.97
C LEU A 87 -0.58 7.37 -8.16
N GLU A 88 -1.41 6.62 -8.86
CA GLU A 88 -2.85 6.86 -9.00
C GLU A 88 -3.57 5.54 -8.76
N ILE A 89 -4.08 5.36 -7.56
CA ILE A 89 -4.55 4.08 -7.04
C ILE A 89 -6.06 4.14 -6.82
N ASN A 90 -6.79 3.25 -7.47
CA ASN A 90 -8.20 3.06 -7.19
C ASN A 90 -8.34 2.11 -5.99
N LEU A 91 -9.06 2.56 -4.98
CA LEU A 91 -9.25 1.86 -3.73
C LEU A 91 -10.62 1.19 -3.70
N GLU A 92 -10.62 -0.08 -3.33
CA GLU A 92 -11.83 -0.84 -3.01
C GLU A 92 -11.49 -1.82 -1.88
N GLU A 93 -11.73 -1.38 -0.63
CA GLU A 93 -11.36 -2.12 0.57
C GLU A 93 -12.61 -2.42 1.40
N ARG A 94 -12.60 -3.55 2.10
CA ARG A 94 -13.65 -3.95 3.03
C ARG A 94 -13.06 -4.16 4.41
N TYR A 95 -13.69 -3.57 5.39
CA TYR A 95 -13.31 -3.69 6.79
C TYR A 95 -14.37 -4.47 7.54
N VAL A 96 -13.94 -5.48 8.27
CA VAL A 96 -14.80 -6.30 9.11
C VAL A 96 -14.31 -6.22 10.54
N LEU A 97 -15.19 -5.83 11.46
CA LEU A 97 -14.85 -5.78 12.86
C LEU A 97 -14.87 -7.20 13.44
N GLN A 98 -13.76 -7.60 14.08
CA GLN A 98 -13.69 -8.87 14.79
C GLN A 98 -14.61 -8.82 16.01
N THR A 99 -15.77 -9.46 15.89
CA THR A 99 -16.62 -9.76 17.05
C THR A 99 -16.25 -11.14 17.56
N ASP A 100 -16.34 -11.37 18.88
CA ASP A 100 -15.92 -12.62 19.57
C ASP A 100 -16.58 -13.93 19.08
N CYS A 101 -17.31 -13.88 18.00
CA CYS A 101 -17.97 -15.01 17.38
C CYS A 101 -17.12 -15.61 16.26
N ALA A 102 -16.38 -16.66 16.56
CA ALA A 102 -15.69 -17.54 15.61
C ALA A 102 -16.59 -18.07 14.46
N SER A 103 -17.89 -17.86 14.54
CA SER A 103 -18.89 -18.27 13.54
C SER A 103 -19.01 -17.31 12.34
N MET A 104 -18.59 -16.05 12.46
CA MET A 104 -18.70 -15.09 11.34
C MET A 104 -17.56 -15.21 10.32
N ILE A 105 -16.43 -15.78 10.71
CA ILE A 105 -15.31 -16.02 9.79
C ILE A 105 -15.69 -17.01 8.68
N ALA A 106 -16.66 -17.88 8.94
CA ALA A 106 -17.15 -18.85 7.95
C ALA A 106 -18.06 -18.24 6.85
N GLU A 107 -18.63 -17.06 7.09
CA GLU A 107 -19.46 -16.34 6.11
C GLU A 107 -18.68 -15.26 5.35
N ILE A 108 -17.48 -14.90 5.82
CA ILE A 108 -16.59 -14.03 5.06
C ILE A 108 -15.94 -14.91 4.02
N ASP A 109 -16.34 -14.74 2.77
CA ASP A 109 -15.68 -15.38 1.64
C ASP A 109 -14.23 -14.85 1.59
N ILE A 110 -13.32 -15.63 2.17
CA ILE A 110 -11.86 -15.35 2.19
C ILE A 110 -11.31 -15.25 0.76
N GLY A 111 -12.10 -15.68 -0.24
CA GLY A 111 -11.79 -15.51 -1.65
C GLY A 111 -12.09 -14.12 -2.21
N LEU A 112 -12.75 -13.23 -1.43
CA LEU A 112 -12.92 -11.86 -1.87
C LEU A 112 -11.62 -11.08 -1.64
N PRO A 113 -11.03 -10.48 -2.68
CA PRO A 113 -9.87 -9.63 -2.53
C PRO A 113 -10.21 -8.44 -1.61
N ASN A 114 -9.21 -7.97 -0.88
CA ASN A 114 -9.25 -6.73 -0.09
C ASN A 114 -10.25 -6.73 1.08
N VAL A 115 -10.27 -7.80 1.89
CA VAL A 115 -10.98 -7.82 3.16
C VAL A 115 -9.99 -7.76 4.32
N GLU A 116 -10.07 -6.72 5.13
CA GLU A 116 -9.24 -6.54 6.32
C GLU A 116 -10.09 -6.73 7.58
N VAL A 117 -9.59 -7.53 8.52
CA VAL A 117 -10.23 -7.74 9.82
C VAL A 117 -9.62 -6.78 10.83
N LEU A 118 -10.47 -5.91 11.38
CA LEU A 118 -10.07 -4.93 12.38
C LEU A 118 -10.34 -5.46 13.80
N GLU A 119 -9.36 -5.33 14.68
CA GLU A 119 -9.52 -5.63 16.12
C GLU A 119 -10.29 -4.52 16.84
N THR A 120 -10.26 -3.31 16.31
CA THR A 120 -10.93 -2.14 16.88
C THR A 120 -11.81 -1.46 15.84
N ASN A 121 -12.80 -0.70 16.30
CA ASN A 121 -13.66 0.09 15.42
C ASN A 121 -13.01 1.35 14.84
N ILE A 122 -11.73 1.60 15.15
CA ILE A 122 -11.01 2.79 14.71
C ILE A 122 -10.15 2.47 13.49
N LEU A 123 -10.44 3.13 12.38
CA LEU A 123 -9.62 3.08 11.18
C LEU A 123 -8.61 4.24 11.18
N ASP A 124 -7.32 3.91 11.28
CA ASP A 124 -6.24 4.89 11.14
C ASP A 124 -5.95 5.16 9.67
N ILE A 125 -6.35 6.34 9.21
CA ILE A 125 -6.21 6.73 7.80
C ILE A 125 -4.75 6.97 7.40
N ASN A 126 -3.89 7.42 8.32
CA ASN A 126 -2.48 7.62 8.00
C ASN A 126 -1.78 6.27 7.79
N GLU A 127 -2.06 5.28 8.65
CA GLU A 127 -1.52 3.94 8.49
C GLU A 127 -2.06 3.28 7.23
N PHE A 128 -3.36 3.43 6.94
CA PHE A 128 -3.96 2.96 5.69
C PHE A 128 -3.25 3.52 4.46
N ILE A 129 -3.04 4.85 4.38
CA ILE A 129 -2.33 5.50 3.28
C ILE A 129 -0.88 4.96 3.19
N ALA A 130 -0.21 4.79 4.32
CA ALA A 130 1.15 4.29 4.37
C ALA A 130 1.25 2.87 3.79
N GLN A 131 0.33 1.98 4.17
CA GLN A 131 0.29 0.60 3.67
C GLN A 131 0.07 0.56 2.15
N ILE A 132 -0.90 1.32 1.64
CA ILE A 132 -1.19 1.37 0.20
C ILE A 132 0.02 1.90 -0.58
N ILE A 133 0.62 3.02 -0.17
CA ILE A 133 1.81 3.56 -0.84
C ILE A 133 2.98 2.56 -0.79
N GLY A 134 3.16 1.88 0.35
CA GLY A 134 4.23 0.89 0.50
C GLY A 134 4.07 -0.34 -0.40
N VAL A 135 2.85 -0.75 -0.70
CA VAL A 135 2.55 -1.89 -1.59
C VAL A 135 2.64 -1.48 -3.06
N GLU A 136 2.12 -0.30 -3.41
CA GLU A 136 1.99 0.15 -4.80
C GLU A 136 3.26 0.81 -5.35
N ALA A 137 4.17 1.30 -4.49
CA ALA A 137 5.45 1.86 -4.92
C ALA A 137 6.30 0.82 -5.66
N GLU A 138 6.94 1.23 -6.78
CA GLU A 138 7.82 0.36 -7.55
C GLU A 138 8.93 -0.24 -6.67
N SER A 139 8.95 -1.57 -6.56
CA SER A 139 9.92 -2.27 -5.71
C SER A 139 11.36 -2.17 -6.21
N PHE A 140 11.55 -1.97 -7.53
CA PHE A 140 12.86 -1.87 -8.17
C PHE A 140 12.93 -0.67 -9.12
N PRO A 141 12.86 0.57 -8.61
CA PRO A 141 12.79 1.76 -9.45
C PRO A 141 14.04 1.91 -10.32
N LYS A 142 13.85 2.08 -11.64
CA LYS A 142 14.92 2.24 -12.63
C LYS A 142 14.67 3.48 -13.48
N LEU A 143 15.75 4.20 -13.79
CA LEU A 143 15.70 5.20 -14.84
C LEU A 143 15.62 4.49 -16.20
N HIS A 144 14.65 4.88 -17.04
CA HIS A 144 14.44 4.29 -18.37
C HIS A 144 15.66 4.37 -19.31
N SER A 145 16.66 5.20 -18.99
CA SER A 145 17.94 5.28 -19.73
C SER A 145 18.94 4.19 -19.40
N THR A 146 18.65 3.34 -18.41
CA THR A 146 19.56 2.26 -17.96
C THR A 146 19.05 0.87 -18.36
N SER A 147 18.37 0.75 -19.51
CA SER A 147 17.92 -0.54 -20.06
C SER A 147 19.08 -1.45 -20.54
N GLU A 148 20.31 -0.99 -20.48
CA GLU A 148 21.46 -1.85 -20.64
C GLU A 148 21.90 -2.37 -19.27
N THR A 149 21.28 -3.47 -18.84
CA THR A 149 21.92 -4.37 -17.88
C THR A 149 23.16 -4.93 -18.58
N HIS A 150 24.30 -4.28 -18.38
CA HIS A 150 25.58 -4.92 -18.65
C HIS A 150 25.67 -6.10 -17.67
N PHE A 151 25.21 -7.25 -18.12
CA PHE A 151 25.69 -8.50 -17.55
C PHE A 151 27.20 -8.48 -17.83
N PHE A 152 27.99 -8.25 -16.80
CA PHE A 152 29.40 -8.57 -16.87
C PHE A 152 29.48 -10.08 -17.01
N GLU A 153 29.44 -10.58 -18.25
CA GLU A 153 29.97 -11.89 -18.54
C GLU A 153 31.45 -11.81 -18.19
N SER A 154 31.80 -12.24 -16.99
CA SER A 154 33.17 -12.53 -16.67
C SER A 154 33.56 -13.69 -17.58
N ASN A 155 34.31 -13.39 -18.63
CA ASN A 155 34.94 -14.40 -19.51
C ASN A 155 35.99 -15.25 -18.79
N GLU A 156 36.05 -15.18 -17.48
CA GLU A 156 36.76 -16.17 -16.69
C GLU A 156 35.94 -17.45 -16.70
N LYS A 157 36.48 -18.47 -17.39
CA LYS A 157 36.04 -19.86 -17.27
C LYS A 157 36.20 -20.27 -15.80
N LYS A 158 35.27 -19.85 -14.94
CA LYS A 158 35.18 -20.42 -13.59
C LYS A 158 34.84 -21.89 -13.79
N GLU A 159 35.77 -22.78 -13.46
CA GLU A 159 35.51 -24.21 -13.39
C GLU A 159 34.22 -24.40 -12.57
N ASN A 160 33.26 -25.04 -13.18
CA ASN A 160 31.99 -25.31 -12.53
C ASN A 160 32.28 -26.14 -11.25
N PRO A 161 32.04 -25.61 -10.02
CA PRO A 161 32.33 -26.34 -8.79
C PRO A 161 31.58 -27.67 -8.68
N PHE A 162 30.52 -27.83 -9.48
CA PHE A 162 29.72 -29.05 -9.55
C PHE A 162 30.19 -30.03 -10.64
N ALA A 163 31.20 -29.71 -11.42
CA ALA A 163 31.75 -30.62 -12.45
C ALA A 163 32.21 -31.96 -11.84
N LYS A 164 32.67 -31.95 -10.59
CA LYS A 164 33.05 -33.15 -9.84
C LYS A 164 31.88 -34.11 -9.54
N LEU A 165 30.61 -33.62 -9.54
CA LEU A 165 29.44 -34.47 -9.32
C LEU A 165 29.12 -35.35 -10.54
N ALA A 166 29.58 -34.99 -11.72
CA ALA A 166 29.41 -35.82 -12.93
C ALA A 166 30.16 -37.16 -12.85
N SER A 167 31.24 -37.20 -12.05
CA SER A 167 32.00 -38.44 -11.84
C SER A 167 31.40 -39.40 -10.81
N LEU A 168 30.39 -38.98 -10.06
CA LEU A 168 29.69 -39.80 -9.07
C LEU A 168 28.48 -40.57 -9.66
N LYS A 169 28.16 -40.36 -10.93
CA LYS A 169 27.09 -41.09 -11.61
C LYS A 169 27.66 -42.41 -12.13
N LYS A 170 27.66 -43.45 -11.28
CA LYS A 170 27.85 -44.87 -11.67
C LYS A 170 26.49 -45.46 -11.98
#